data_cd919f0e3d9b3a8c4aab91a0ef834336
#
_entry.id   cd919f0e3d9b3a8c4aab91a0ef834336
#
_cell.length_a   1.000
_cell.length_b   1.000
_cell.length_c   1.000
_cell.angle_alpha   90.00
_cell.angle_beta   90.00
_cell.angle_gamma   90.00
#
_symmetry.space_group_name_H-M   'P 1'
#
loop_
_entity.id
_entity.type
_entity.pdbx_description
1 polymer ?
#
loop_
_entity_poly.entity_id
_entity_poly.type
_entity_poly.pdbx_seq_one_letter_code
_entity_poly.pdbx_strand_id
1 'polypeptide(L)' 'MDLSKGDRVSWNTSQGRTRGTVVEKKTKDFTFADQHFTASSDEPAFIVESEKTGAQAAHKGSALRKLKS' A
#
# COMPACT_ATOMS: atom_id res chain seq x y z
N MET A 1 0.43 4.99 -12.44
CA MET A 1 0.67 5.94 -11.33
C MET A 1 1.87 5.46 -10.53
N ASP A 2 2.87 6.29 -10.38
CA ASP A 2 4.09 5.91 -9.67
C ASP A 2 3.97 6.30 -8.20
N LEU A 3 3.98 5.28 -7.35
CA LEU A 3 4.04 5.47 -5.92
C LEU A 3 5.41 5.07 -5.42
N SER A 4 5.89 5.76 -4.42
CA SER A 4 7.19 5.53 -3.83
C SER A 4 7.10 5.52 -2.32
N LYS A 5 8.11 4.96 -1.68
CA LYS A 5 8.22 5.01 -0.23
C LYS A 5 8.12 6.46 0.24
N GLY A 6 7.25 6.70 1.21
CA GLY A 6 7.02 8.02 1.76
C GLY A 6 5.85 8.77 1.16
N ASP A 7 5.29 8.28 0.04
CA ASP A 7 4.13 8.92 -0.56
C ASP A 7 2.89 8.72 0.31
N ARG A 8 2.05 9.73 0.36
CA ARG A 8 0.78 9.62 1.06
C ARG A 8 -0.27 9.05 0.12
N VAL A 9 -1.06 8.13 0.64
CA VAL A 9 -2.06 7.41 -0.16
C VAL A 9 -3.33 7.22 0.65
N SER A 10 -4.41 6.87 -0.05
CA SER A 10 -5.65 6.44 0.58
C SER A 10 -6.13 5.16 -0.07
N TRP A 11 -6.91 4.40 0.67
CA TRP A 11 -7.52 3.16 0.19
C TRP A 11 -8.82 2.90 0.92
N ASN A 12 -9.65 2.06 0.32
CA ASN A 12 -10.94 1.69 0.91
C ASN A 12 -10.78 0.48 1.82
N THR A 13 -11.48 0.53 2.94
CA THR A 13 -11.58 -0.61 3.85
C THR A 13 -13.07 -0.89 4.09
N SER A 14 -13.36 -1.97 4.80
CA SER A 14 -14.74 -2.29 5.16
C SER A 14 -15.40 -1.22 6.04
N GLN A 15 -14.60 -0.38 6.65
CA GLN A 15 -15.08 0.70 7.54
C GLN A 15 -15.00 2.08 6.88
N GLY A 16 -14.72 2.12 5.57
CA GLY A 16 -14.62 3.37 4.84
C GLY A 16 -13.22 3.62 4.32
N ARG A 17 -12.96 4.88 3.93
CA ARG A 17 -11.67 5.25 3.36
C ARG A 17 -10.66 5.56 4.45
N THR A 18 -9.46 5.05 4.27
CA THR A 18 -8.34 5.25 5.19
C THR A 18 -7.20 5.92 4.45
N ARG A 19 -6.44 6.75 5.17
CA ARG A 19 -5.23 7.39 4.65
C ARG A 19 -4.01 6.87 5.37
N GLY A 20 -2.90 6.89 4.68
CA GLY A 20 -1.64 6.49 5.26
C GLY A 20 -0.48 6.81 4.35
N THR A 21 0.64 6.16 4.63
CA THR A 21 1.89 6.41 3.92
C THR A 21 2.44 5.09 3.40
N VAL A 22 3.05 5.14 2.23
CA VAL A 22 3.76 3.98 1.69
C VAL A 22 5.04 3.78 2.50
N VAL A 23 5.20 2.61 3.10
CA VAL A 23 6.39 2.28 3.88
C VAL A 23 7.38 1.53 3.03
N GLU A 24 6.89 0.74 2.07
CA GLU A 24 7.77 -0.05 1.22
C GLU A 24 7.09 -0.37 -0.10
N LYS A 25 7.88 -0.39 -1.17
CA LYS A 25 7.42 -0.80 -2.50
C LYS A 25 8.00 -2.16 -2.81
N LYS A 26 7.14 -3.11 -3.18
CA LYS A 26 7.53 -4.47 -3.53
C LYS A 26 7.35 -4.70 -5.02
N THR A 27 8.40 -5.17 -5.68
CA THR A 27 8.35 -5.49 -7.11
C THR A 27 8.57 -6.98 -7.37
N LYS A 28 8.61 -7.79 -6.32
CA LYS A 28 8.72 -9.24 -6.39
C LYS A 28 7.73 -9.83 -5.42
N ASP A 29 7.39 -11.10 -5.62
CA ASP A 29 6.51 -11.80 -4.70
C ASP A 29 7.07 -11.76 -3.27
N PHE A 30 6.18 -11.66 -2.30
CA PHE A 30 6.58 -11.55 -0.91
C PHE A 30 5.50 -12.11 0.01
N THR A 31 5.86 -12.33 1.26
CA THR A 31 4.93 -12.76 2.30
C THR A 31 4.77 -11.63 3.31
N PHE A 32 3.53 -11.33 3.65
CA PHE A 32 3.21 -10.29 4.63
C PHE A 32 2.02 -10.75 5.46
N ALA A 33 2.15 -10.68 6.79
CA ALA A 33 1.09 -11.09 7.72
C ALA A 33 0.59 -12.51 7.43
N ASP A 34 1.51 -13.43 7.19
CA ASP A 34 1.24 -14.84 6.89
C ASP A 34 0.48 -15.06 5.58
N GLN A 35 0.41 -14.05 4.73
CA GLN A 35 -0.22 -14.15 3.42
C GLN A 35 0.82 -13.95 2.32
N HIS A 36 0.67 -14.71 1.25
CA HIS A 36 1.53 -14.57 0.08
C HIS A 36 0.92 -13.57 -0.90
N PHE A 37 1.72 -12.60 -1.31
CA PHE A 37 1.32 -11.59 -2.28
C PHE A 37 2.21 -11.69 -3.51
N THR A 38 1.60 -11.52 -4.68
CA THR A 38 2.33 -11.45 -5.92
C THR A 38 2.59 -9.99 -6.29
N ALA A 39 3.77 -9.73 -6.82
CA ALA A 39 4.14 -8.39 -7.27
C ALA A 39 5.16 -8.50 -8.38
N SER A 40 5.22 -7.47 -9.22
CA SER A 40 6.21 -7.38 -10.29
C SER A 40 6.55 -5.92 -10.51
N SER A 41 7.53 -5.64 -11.36
CA SER A 41 7.88 -4.26 -11.68
C SER A 41 6.76 -3.56 -12.45
N ASP A 42 5.94 -4.31 -13.19
CA ASP A 42 4.79 -3.75 -13.91
C ASP A 42 3.58 -3.54 -12.99
N GLU A 43 3.42 -4.41 -12.01
CA GLU A 43 2.32 -4.33 -11.05
C GLU A 43 2.87 -4.45 -9.63
N PRO A 44 3.53 -3.40 -9.14
CA PRO A 44 4.10 -3.46 -7.80
C PRO A 44 3.02 -3.48 -6.73
N ALA A 45 3.35 -4.09 -5.59
CA ALA A 45 2.54 -4.01 -4.40
C ALA A 45 3.21 -3.05 -3.42
N PHE A 46 2.43 -2.53 -2.49
CA PHE A 46 2.94 -1.56 -1.53
C PHE A 46 2.52 -1.95 -0.12
N ILE A 47 3.46 -1.84 0.80
CA ILE A 47 3.14 -1.91 2.22
C ILE A 47 2.81 -0.50 2.65
N VAL A 48 1.63 -0.31 3.20
CA VAL A 48 1.15 1.00 3.63
C VAL A 48 0.84 0.96 5.12
N GLU A 49 0.98 2.11 5.77
CA GLU A 49 0.72 2.23 7.19
C GLU A 49 -0.38 3.27 7.39
N SER A 50 -1.43 2.87 8.11
CA SER A 50 -2.54 3.76 8.42
C SER A 50 -2.09 4.85 9.37
N GLU A 51 -2.34 6.12 9.01
CA GLU A 51 -1.98 7.23 9.90
C GLU A 51 -2.90 7.29 11.12
N LYS A 52 -4.05 6.63 11.06
CA LYS A 52 -5.02 6.64 12.15
C LYS A 52 -4.67 5.64 13.24
N THR A 53 -4.21 4.45 12.87
CA THR A 53 -3.97 3.37 13.82
C THR A 53 -2.54 2.89 13.85
N GLY A 54 -1.74 3.21 12.84
CA GLY A 54 -0.39 2.67 12.70
C GLY A 54 -0.35 1.25 12.16
N ALA A 55 -1.51 0.66 11.87
CA ALA A 55 -1.57 -0.68 11.32
C ALA A 55 -1.06 -0.68 9.88
N GLN A 56 -0.37 -1.76 9.50
CA GLN A 56 0.17 -1.91 8.17
C GLN A 56 -0.65 -2.91 7.36
N ALA A 57 -0.66 -2.72 6.05
CA ALA A 57 -1.35 -3.61 5.13
C ALA A 57 -0.64 -3.60 3.79
N ALA A 58 -0.84 -4.65 3.00
CA ALA A 58 -0.29 -4.76 1.66
C ALA A 58 -1.40 -4.57 0.63
N HIS A 59 -1.17 -3.70 -0.34
CA HIS A 59 -2.13 -3.43 -1.41
C HIS A 59 -1.42 -3.30 -2.75
N LYS A 60 -2.11 -3.66 -3.83
CA LYS A 60 -1.64 -3.34 -5.17
C LYS A 60 -1.77 -1.84 -5.42
N GLY A 61 -0.94 -1.30 -6.31
CA GLY A 61 -1.01 0.11 -6.65
C GLY A 61 -2.38 0.55 -7.14
N SER A 62 -3.08 -0.34 -7.86
CA SER A 62 -4.42 -0.03 -8.36
C SER A 62 -5.46 0.15 -7.25
N ALA A 63 -5.19 -0.38 -6.06
CA ALA A 63 -6.08 -0.22 -4.91
C ALA A 63 -5.79 1.04 -4.09
N LEU A 64 -4.74 1.76 -4.44
CA LEU A 64 -4.30 2.95 -3.72
C LEU A 64 -4.54 4.19 -4.56
N ARG A 65 -4.82 5.30 -3.87
CA ARG A 65 -4.93 6.61 -4.50
C ARG A 65 -3.88 7.53 -3.89
N LYS A 66 -3.04 8.10 -4.74
CA LYS A 66 -2.03 9.04 -4.27
C LYS A 66 -2.68 10.33 -3.83
N LEU A 67 -2.32 10.82 -2.65
CA LEU A 67 -2.83 12.08 -2.12
C LEU A 67 -1.85 13.19 -2.43
N LYS A 68 -2.39 14.38 -2.61
CA LYS A 68 -1.57 15.58 -2.66
C LYS A 68 -1.21 15.96 -1.24
N SER A 69 0.05 16.17 -1.01
CA SER A 69 0.54 16.58 0.31
C SER A 69 0.54 18.11 0.42
#